data_05d4957f919d4a9da419ee31d9c0b85f
#
_entry.id   05d4957f919d4a9da419ee31d9c0b85f
#
_cell.length_a   1.000
_cell.length_b   1.000
_cell.length_c   1.000
_cell.angle_alpha   90.00
_cell.angle_beta   90.00
_cell.angle_gamma   90.00
#
_symmetry.space_group_name_H-M   'P 1'
#
loop_
_entity.id
_entity.type
_entity.pdbx_description
1 polymer ?
#
loop_
_entity_poly.entity_id
_entity_poly.type
_entity_poly.pdbx_seq_one_letter_code
_entity_poly.pdbx_strand_id
1 'polypeptide(L)'
;MSDNKFGCRRDFDTGSGKAFYYSLEALEQKVGGNIGRLPFSIRILLEQALRNYDDFQVLEEHVHTLANWDGSVSDKEIPHKPTRVILQDFTGVPAVVDLASLRSAMAEMGGDPEVINPRVPVDLVIDHSVQVDHFGGADSLDRNMQIEFERNQERYEFLKWGQNAFRQFRAFPPG
;
A
#
# COMPACT_ATOMS: atom_id res chain seq x y z
N MET A 1 14.15 -18.55 4.19
CA MET A 1 12.69 -18.57 4.40
C MET A 1 12.42 -18.68 5.89
N SER A 2 12.21 -17.55 6.55
CA SER A 2 11.96 -17.52 8.00
C SER A 2 10.49 -17.20 8.29
N ASP A 3 9.59 -17.74 7.49
CA ASP A 3 8.16 -17.41 7.46
C ASP A 3 7.42 -17.57 8.81
N ASN A 4 8.09 -18.06 9.85
CA ASN A 4 7.49 -18.24 11.17
C ASN A 4 8.52 -18.34 12.31
N LYS A 5 9.58 -17.53 12.29
CA LYS A 5 10.63 -17.56 13.34
C LYS A 5 10.05 -17.48 14.75
N PHE A 6 9.03 -16.65 14.95
CA PHE A 6 8.38 -16.48 16.26
C PHE A 6 7.30 -17.53 16.52
N GLY A 7 7.02 -18.47 15.61
CA GLY A 7 5.97 -19.48 15.78
C GLY A 7 4.56 -18.90 15.93
N CYS A 8 4.31 -17.69 15.37
CA CYS A 8 3.07 -16.95 15.55
C CYS A 8 2.07 -17.11 14.39
N ARG A 9 2.50 -17.66 13.25
CA ARG A 9 1.60 -17.90 12.11
C ARG A 9 0.54 -18.92 12.47
N ARG A 10 -0.70 -18.61 12.12
CA ARG A 10 -1.88 -19.47 12.30
C ARG A 10 -2.66 -19.49 11.01
N ASP A 11 -3.07 -20.66 10.58
CA ASP A 11 -3.94 -20.83 9.42
C ASP A 11 -5.40 -20.86 9.86
N PHE A 12 -6.29 -20.41 9.00
CA PHE A 12 -7.74 -20.50 9.19
C PHE A 12 -8.44 -20.68 7.84
N ASP A 13 -9.66 -21.23 7.88
CA ASP A 13 -10.52 -21.38 6.72
C ASP A 13 -11.44 -20.17 6.60
N THR A 14 -11.46 -19.54 5.43
CA THR A 14 -12.35 -18.40 5.13
C THR A 14 -13.72 -18.83 4.59
N GLY A 15 -13.96 -20.13 4.42
CA GLY A 15 -15.13 -20.66 3.70
C GLY A 15 -14.96 -20.67 2.18
N SER A 16 -14.06 -19.86 1.63
CA SER A 16 -13.68 -19.82 0.20
C SER A 16 -12.25 -20.26 -0.06
N GLY A 17 -11.48 -20.58 1.00
CA GLY A 17 -10.10 -21.02 0.91
C GLY A 17 -9.36 -20.87 2.22
N LYS A 18 -8.10 -21.29 2.24
CA LYS A 18 -7.22 -21.15 3.41
C LYS A 18 -6.53 -19.80 3.40
N ALA A 19 -6.52 -19.14 4.54
CA ALA A 19 -5.75 -17.94 4.80
C ALA A 19 -4.90 -18.11 6.07
N PHE A 20 -4.04 -17.16 6.36
CA PHE A 20 -3.24 -17.16 7.58
C PHE A 20 -3.12 -15.76 8.16
N TYR A 21 -2.85 -15.71 9.45
CA TYR A 21 -2.54 -14.48 10.19
C TYR A 21 -1.40 -14.71 11.17
N TYR A 22 -0.83 -13.63 11.69
CA TYR A 22 0.18 -13.70 12.73
C TYR A 22 -0.48 -13.36 14.09
N SER A 23 -0.53 -14.35 14.97
CA SER A 23 -1.16 -14.23 16.29
C SER A 23 -0.27 -13.43 17.24
N LEU A 24 -0.73 -12.25 17.64
CA LEU A 24 -0.06 -11.44 18.66
C LEU A 24 -0.14 -12.07 20.04
N GLU A 25 -1.20 -12.83 20.33
CA GLU A 25 -1.31 -13.60 21.57
C GLU A 25 -0.24 -14.69 21.65
N ALA A 26 0.02 -15.42 20.57
CA ALA A 26 1.08 -16.40 20.50
C ALA A 26 2.48 -15.74 20.62
N LEU A 27 2.63 -14.52 20.13
CA LEU A 27 3.84 -13.75 20.32
C LEU A 27 4.04 -13.38 21.80
N GLU A 28 2.99 -12.86 22.46
CA GLU A 28 3.03 -12.46 23.87
C GLU A 28 3.47 -13.62 24.75
N GLN A 29 2.95 -14.83 24.51
CA GLN A 29 3.37 -16.04 25.23
C GLN A 29 4.87 -16.37 25.06
N LYS A 30 5.45 -15.97 23.94
CA LYS A 30 6.84 -16.31 23.59
C LYS A 30 7.85 -15.25 24.02
N VAL A 31 7.55 -13.97 23.80
CA VAL A 31 8.46 -12.85 24.07
C VAL A 31 8.16 -12.14 25.39
N GLY A 32 7.04 -12.46 26.01
CA GLY A 32 6.53 -11.73 27.19
C GLY A 32 5.92 -10.38 26.82
N GLY A 33 5.73 -9.54 27.83
CA GLY A 33 5.16 -8.21 27.66
C GLY A 33 3.66 -8.18 27.94
N ASN A 34 2.98 -7.14 27.46
CA ASN A 34 1.54 -6.96 27.59
C ASN A 34 0.96 -6.46 26.25
N ILE A 35 1.16 -7.26 25.21
CA ILE A 35 0.82 -6.91 23.82
C ILE A 35 -0.68 -6.62 23.68
N GLY A 36 -1.51 -7.33 24.42
CA GLY A 36 -2.95 -7.13 24.43
C GLY A 36 -3.39 -5.72 24.91
N ARG A 37 -2.54 -5.00 25.65
CA ARG A 37 -2.79 -3.62 26.13
C ARG A 37 -2.20 -2.54 25.22
N LEU A 38 -1.39 -2.89 24.25
CA LEU A 38 -0.83 -1.93 23.30
C LEU A 38 -1.97 -1.26 22.49
N PRO A 39 -1.83 0.01 22.12
CA PRO A 39 -2.72 0.66 21.17
C PRO A 39 -2.86 -0.15 19.87
N PHE A 40 -4.01 -0.08 19.22
CA PHE A 40 -4.24 -0.79 17.97
C PHE A 40 -3.22 -0.44 16.88
N SER A 41 -2.81 0.84 16.80
CA SER A 41 -1.76 1.28 15.87
C SER A 41 -0.43 0.55 16.08
N ILE A 42 0.00 0.41 17.33
CA ILE A 42 1.24 -0.32 17.67
C ILE A 42 1.10 -1.82 17.39
N ARG A 43 -0.08 -2.40 17.67
CA ARG A 43 -0.34 -3.81 17.33
C ARG A 43 -0.31 -4.07 15.83
N ILE A 44 -0.81 -3.12 15.02
CA ILE A 44 -0.73 -3.21 13.55
C ILE A 44 0.72 -3.16 13.09
N LEU A 45 1.54 -2.25 13.62
CA LEU A 45 2.97 -2.18 13.30
C LEU A 45 3.72 -3.44 13.74
N LEU A 46 3.36 -3.99 14.90
CA LEU A 46 3.95 -5.24 15.41
C LEU A 46 3.61 -6.44 14.52
N GLU A 47 2.34 -6.58 14.11
CA GLU A 47 1.92 -7.64 13.17
C GLU A 47 2.61 -7.48 11.81
N GLN A 48 2.75 -6.24 11.33
CA GLN A 48 3.50 -5.94 10.12
C GLN A 48 4.97 -6.38 10.24
N ALA A 49 5.63 -6.10 11.37
CA ALA A 49 7.01 -6.52 11.59
C ALA A 49 7.14 -8.05 11.61
N LEU A 50 6.21 -8.76 12.27
CA LEU A 50 6.18 -10.23 12.26
C LEU A 50 6.01 -10.80 10.86
N ARG A 51 5.10 -10.24 10.08
CA ARG A 51 4.79 -10.66 8.71
C ARG A 51 5.96 -10.47 7.76
N ASN A 52 6.71 -9.39 7.93
CA ASN A 52 7.80 -9.00 7.04
C ASN A 52 9.19 -9.29 7.61
N TYR A 53 9.27 -10.09 8.68
CA TYR A 53 10.54 -10.47 9.26
C TYR A 53 11.41 -11.20 8.23
N ASP A 54 12.61 -10.69 7.97
CA ASP A 54 13.54 -11.22 6.96
C ASP A 54 14.99 -11.30 7.45
N ASP A 55 15.25 -10.89 8.71
CA ASP A 55 16.58 -10.83 9.33
C ASP A 55 17.59 -9.94 8.57
N PHE A 56 17.08 -9.03 7.77
CA PHE A 56 17.86 -8.08 6.99
C PHE A 56 17.32 -6.64 7.10
N GLN A 57 16.08 -6.40 6.67
CA GLN A 57 15.40 -5.11 6.82
C GLN A 57 14.56 -5.08 8.11
N VAL A 58 13.83 -6.15 8.36
CA VAL A 58 13.03 -6.29 9.58
C VAL A 58 13.71 -7.30 10.49
N LEU A 59 14.32 -6.81 11.56
CA LEU A 59 15.11 -7.58 12.52
C LEU A 59 14.25 -8.00 13.73
N GLU A 60 14.77 -8.95 14.50
CA GLU A 60 14.15 -9.39 15.75
C GLU A 60 14.01 -8.25 16.77
N GLU A 61 14.98 -7.34 16.82
CA GLU A 61 14.93 -6.18 17.70
C GLU A 61 13.76 -5.25 17.43
N HIS A 62 13.32 -5.11 16.16
CA HIS A 62 12.14 -4.30 15.80
C HIS A 62 10.86 -4.90 16.39
N VAL A 63 10.75 -6.24 16.37
CA VAL A 63 9.61 -6.95 16.98
C VAL A 63 9.62 -6.75 18.49
N HIS A 64 10.78 -6.92 19.14
CA HIS A 64 10.91 -6.71 20.59
C HIS A 64 10.66 -5.25 20.99
N THR A 65 11.14 -4.28 20.22
CA THR A 65 10.92 -2.85 20.48
C THR A 65 9.43 -2.52 20.46
N LEU A 66 8.69 -3.02 19.47
CA LEU A 66 7.24 -2.81 19.38
C LEU A 66 6.46 -3.58 20.45
N ALA A 67 6.83 -4.84 20.73
CA ALA A 67 6.15 -5.65 21.72
C ALA A 67 6.28 -5.10 23.15
N ASN A 68 7.38 -4.42 23.46
CA ASN A 68 7.68 -3.84 24.76
C ASN A 68 7.49 -2.31 24.81
N TRP A 69 6.80 -1.71 23.82
CA TRP A 69 6.55 -0.29 23.82
C TRP A 69 5.71 0.14 25.04
N ASP A 70 6.18 1.12 25.76
CA ASP A 70 5.61 1.59 27.03
C ASP A 70 4.88 2.95 26.94
N GLY A 71 4.77 3.50 25.74
CA GLY A 71 4.17 4.82 25.50
C GLY A 71 5.19 5.95 25.41
N SER A 72 6.46 5.69 25.66
CA SER A 72 7.52 6.68 25.52
C SER A 72 7.91 6.91 24.06
N VAL A 73 8.50 8.09 23.80
CA VAL A 73 9.14 8.38 22.52
C VAL A 73 10.42 7.57 22.42
N SER A 74 10.63 6.92 21.30
CA SER A 74 11.83 6.13 21.02
C SER A 74 12.57 6.71 19.81
N ASP A 75 13.89 6.78 19.89
CA ASP A 75 14.76 7.14 18.75
C ASP A 75 15.03 5.95 17.82
N LYS A 76 14.46 4.78 18.11
CA LYS A 76 14.61 3.59 17.27
C LYS A 76 13.67 3.65 16.07
N GLU A 77 14.24 3.55 14.91
CA GLU A 77 13.48 3.43 13.67
C GLU A 77 12.91 2.02 13.50
N ILE A 78 11.67 1.94 13.05
CA ILE A 78 11.00 0.68 12.73
C ILE A 78 10.71 0.66 11.23
N PRO A 79 11.18 -0.36 10.49
CA PRO A 79 10.88 -0.49 9.07
C PRO A 79 9.37 -0.58 8.83
N HIS A 80 8.85 0.28 7.95
CA HIS A 80 7.44 0.28 7.59
C HIS A 80 7.24 -0.35 6.20
N LYS A 81 6.53 -1.48 6.16
CA LYS A 81 6.16 -2.18 4.92
C LYS A 81 4.64 -2.31 4.85
N PRO A 82 3.93 -1.33 4.28
CA PRO A 82 2.47 -1.40 4.16
C PRO A 82 2.05 -2.55 3.25
N THR A 83 0.85 -3.08 3.46
CA THR A 83 0.28 -4.13 2.61
C THR A 83 -0.36 -3.58 1.35
N ARG A 84 -0.66 -2.29 1.34
CA ARG A 84 -1.26 -1.55 0.22
C ARG A 84 -0.96 -0.07 0.38
N VAL A 85 -0.83 0.62 -0.74
CA VAL A 85 -0.76 2.09 -0.80
C VAL A 85 -1.99 2.61 -1.53
N ILE A 86 -2.65 3.61 -0.98
CA ILE A 86 -3.73 4.35 -1.63
C ILE A 86 -3.19 5.74 -1.96
N LEU A 87 -3.29 6.12 -3.22
CA LEU A 87 -2.90 7.42 -3.73
C LEU A 87 -4.14 8.16 -4.23
N GLN A 88 -4.15 9.46 -4.07
CA GLN A 88 -5.03 10.32 -4.83
C GLN A 88 -4.28 10.85 -6.07
N ASP A 89 -4.97 11.44 -7.04
CA ASP A 89 -4.39 11.75 -8.35
C ASP A 89 -3.31 12.86 -8.30
N PHE A 90 -3.40 13.86 -7.43
CA PHE A 90 -2.39 14.93 -7.34
C PHE A 90 -1.04 14.43 -6.84
N THR A 91 -1.03 13.45 -5.95
CA THR A 91 0.21 12.82 -5.45
C THR A 91 0.55 11.53 -6.23
N GLY A 92 -0.45 10.86 -6.75
CA GLY A 92 -0.30 9.58 -7.44
C GLY A 92 0.25 9.70 -8.85
N VAL A 93 -0.17 10.71 -9.63
CA VAL A 93 0.35 10.93 -10.99
C VAL A 93 1.86 11.17 -10.97
N PRO A 94 2.43 12.07 -10.14
CA PRO A 94 3.88 12.19 -10.01
C PRO A 94 4.59 10.90 -9.64
N ALA A 95 4.03 10.10 -8.72
CA ALA A 95 4.63 8.82 -8.34
C ALA A 95 4.69 7.83 -9.52
N VAL A 96 3.66 7.81 -10.38
CA VAL A 96 3.67 6.99 -11.60
C VAL A 96 4.66 7.53 -12.63
N VAL A 97 4.83 8.86 -12.74
CA VAL A 97 5.87 9.48 -13.58
C VAL A 97 7.26 9.07 -13.10
N ASP A 98 7.52 9.05 -11.79
CA ASP A 98 8.80 8.59 -11.24
C ASP A 98 9.08 7.12 -11.61
N LEU A 99 8.08 6.25 -11.50
CA LEU A 99 8.22 4.84 -11.93
C LEU A 99 8.51 4.73 -13.43
N ALA A 100 7.87 5.55 -14.27
CA ALA A 100 8.12 5.61 -15.70
C ALA A 100 9.54 6.08 -16.01
N SER A 101 10.02 7.12 -15.32
CA SER A 101 11.37 7.64 -15.44
C SER A 101 12.43 6.62 -15.01
N LEU A 102 12.16 5.86 -13.93
CA LEU A 102 13.02 4.76 -13.50
C LEU A 102 13.12 3.65 -14.56
N ARG A 103 12.01 3.33 -15.26
CA ARG A 103 12.06 2.39 -16.40
C ARG A 103 12.93 2.89 -17.54
N SER A 104 12.80 4.16 -17.89
CA SER A 104 13.65 4.78 -18.93
C SER A 104 15.12 4.72 -18.54
N ALA A 105 15.47 5.12 -17.32
CA ALA A 105 16.83 5.05 -16.82
C ALA A 105 17.37 3.61 -16.78
N MET A 106 16.56 2.65 -16.40
CA MET A 106 16.94 1.23 -16.40
C MET A 106 17.28 0.75 -17.83
N ALA A 107 16.44 1.11 -18.81
CA ALA A 107 16.68 0.77 -20.21
C ALA A 107 17.95 1.44 -20.76
N GLU A 108 18.21 2.72 -20.46
CA GLU A 108 19.42 3.44 -20.85
C GLU A 108 20.69 2.80 -20.26
N MET A 109 20.62 2.24 -19.06
CA MET A 109 21.71 1.49 -18.43
C MET A 109 21.85 0.06 -18.98
N GLY A 110 21.02 -0.37 -19.92
CA GLY A 110 21.04 -1.72 -20.49
C GLY A 110 20.42 -2.79 -19.60
N GLY A 111 19.66 -2.40 -18.56
CA GLY A 111 18.93 -3.31 -17.71
C GLY A 111 17.50 -3.58 -18.21
N ASP A 112 16.80 -4.49 -17.54
CA ASP A 112 15.40 -4.82 -17.84
C ASP A 112 14.44 -3.82 -17.16
N PRO A 113 13.73 -2.95 -17.91
CA PRO A 113 12.79 -2.00 -17.33
C PRO A 113 11.59 -2.67 -16.66
N GLU A 114 11.25 -3.91 -17.01
CA GLU A 114 10.11 -4.63 -16.44
C GLU A 114 10.31 -5.03 -14.97
N VAL A 115 11.52 -4.91 -14.42
CA VAL A 115 11.77 -5.10 -13.00
C VAL A 115 11.24 -3.92 -12.14
N ILE A 116 11.06 -2.75 -12.77
CA ILE A 116 10.54 -1.55 -12.09
C ILE A 116 9.02 -1.63 -12.00
N ASN A 117 8.53 -1.92 -10.81
CA ASN A 117 7.11 -2.01 -10.47
C ASN A 117 6.90 -1.61 -9.00
N PRO A 118 5.69 -1.20 -8.60
CA PRO A 118 5.34 -1.11 -7.19
C PRO A 118 5.64 -2.41 -6.44
N ARG A 119 6.23 -2.30 -5.25
CA ARG A 119 6.58 -3.46 -4.40
C ARG A 119 5.37 -4.03 -3.65
N VAL A 120 4.32 -3.23 -3.52
CA VAL A 120 3.04 -3.59 -2.89
C VAL A 120 1.90 -3.11 -3.79
N PRO A 121 0.68 -3.64 -3.64
CA PRO A 121 -0.48 -3.14 -4.38
C PRO A 121 -0.69 -1.64 -4.17
N VAL A 122 -0.85 -0.91 -5.26
CA VAL A 122 -1.10 0.54 -5.28
C VAL A 122 -2.43 0.78 -5.98
N ASP A 123 -3.33 1.44 -5.28
CA ASP A 123 -4.62 1.90 -5.80
C ASP A 123 -4.59 3.43 -5.88
N LEU A 124 -4.62 3.97 -7.09
CA LEU A 124 -4.80 5.40 -7.31
C LEU A 124 -6.29 5.67 -7.52
N VAL A 125 -6.87 6.44 -6.62
CA VAL A 125 -8.27 6.86 -6.68
C VAL A 125 -8.30 8.31 -7.15
N ILE A 126 -8.89 8.52 -8.34
CA ILE A 126 -9.04 9.87 -8.89
C ILE A 126 -10.10 10.61 -8.08
N ASP A 127 -9.91 11.90 -7.83
CA ASP A 127 -10.92 12.74 -7.20
C ASP A 127 -12.21 12.69 -8.04
N HIS A 128 -13.30 12.23 -7.43
CA HIS A 128 -14.60 12.09 -8.07
C HIS A 128 -15.41 13.40 -8.07
N SER A 129 -14.84 14.51 -7.63
CA SER A 129 -15.47 15.82 -7.76
C SER A 129 -15.49 16.26 -9.23
N VAL A 130 -16.64 16.72 -9.68
CA VAL A 130 -16.85 17.21 -11.05
C VAL A 130 -17.19 18.71 -10.95
N GLN A 131 -16.49 19.53 -11.72
CA GLN A 131 -16.81 20.95 -11.78
C GLN A 131 -18.19 21.14 -12.44
N VAL A 132 -19.03 21.96 -11.83
CA VAL A 132 -20.36 22.25 -12.33
C VAL A 132 -20.30 23.41 -13.34
N ASP A 133 -20.21 23.07 -14.61
CA ASP A 133 -20.28 24.04 -15.73
C ASP A 133 -21.73 24.21 -16.23
N HIS A 134 -22.52 23.15 -16.15
CA HIS A 134 -23.94 23.15 -16.51
C HIS A 134 -24.80 22.76 -15.32
N PHE A 135 -25.93 23.43 -15.15
CA PHE A 135 -26.86 23.23 -14.05
C PHE A 135 -28.32 23.41 -14.47
N GLY A 136 -29.25 22.93 -13.65
CA GLY A 136 -30.69 23.14 -13.82
C GLY A 136 -31.37 22.33 -14.94
N GLY A 137 -30.64 21.46 -15.64
CA GLY A 137 -31.17 20.58 -16.67
C GLY A 137 -31.03 19.10 -16.31
N ALA A 138 -31.87 18.24 -16.86
CA ALA A 138 -31.80 16.79 -16.63
C ALA A 138 -30.51 16.15 -17.17
N ASP A 139 -29.88 16.78 -18.16
CA ASP A 139 -28.64 16.36 -18.82
C ASP A 139 -27.38 17.03 -18.24
N SER A 140 -27.52 17.86 -17.18
CA SER A 140 -26.40 18.62 -16.62
C SER A 140 -25.28 17.72 -16.10
N LEU A 141 -25.61 16.59 -15.47
CA LEU A 141 -24.61 15.64 -14.97
C LEU A 141 -23.79 15.07 -16.12
N ASP A 142 -24.44 14.55 -17.15
CA ASP A 142 -23.76 13.92 -18.30
C ASP A 142 -22.84 14.91 -19.02
N ARG A 143 -23.31 16.17 -19.20
CA ARG A 143 -22.47 17.24 -19.79
C ARG A 143 -21.25 17.57 -18.93
N ASN A 144 -21.43 17.72 -17.64
CA ASN A 144 -20.30 18.00 -16.73
C ASN A 144 -19.30 16.86 -16.72
N MET A 145 -19.75 15.61 -16.72
CA MET A 145 -18.87 14.44 -16.83
C MET A 145 -18.10 14.42 -18.15
N GLN A 146 -18.76 14.72 -19.27
CA GLN A 146 -18.09 14.80 -20.55
C GLN A 146 -16.98 15.85 -20.56
N ILE A 147 -17.27 17.05 -20.07
CA ILE A 147 -16.30 18.16 -19.98
C ILE A 147 -15.13 17.77 -19.05
N GLU A 148 -15.40 17.08 -17.94
CA GLU A 148 -14.36 16.57 -17.05
C GLU A 148 -13.41 15.60 -17.75
N PHE A 149 -13.93 14.65 -18.52
CA PHE A 149 -13.10 13.74 -19.31
C PHE A 149 -12.29 14.47 -20.39
N GLU A 150 -12.88 15.43 -21.10
CA GLU A 150 -12.18 16.22 -22.10
C GLU A 150 -11.04 17.06 -21.49
N ARG A 151 -11.28 17.72 -20.35
CA ARG A 151 -10.26 18.51 -19.65
C ARG A 151 -9.09 17.70 -19.12
N ASN A 152 -9.32 16.45 -18.77
CA ASN A 152 -8.35 15.58 -18.11
C ASN A 152 -7.91 14.41 -18.98
N GLN A 153 -8.15 14.47 -20.28
CA GLN A 153 -7.90 13.37 -21.21
C GLN A 153 -6.48 12.83 -21.09
N GLU A 154 -5.47 13.68 -21.15
CA GLU A 154 -4.06 13.27 -21.06
C GLU A 154 -3.74 12.55 -19.74
N ARG A 155 -4.30 13.03 -18.63
CA ARG A 155 -4.15 12.39 -17.32
C ARG A 155 -4.76 10.99 -17.30
N TYR A 156 -5.96 10.83 -17.84
CA TYR A 156 -6.64 9.55 -17.86
C TYR A 156 -5.95 8.56 -18.81
N GLU A 157 -5.49 9.02 -19.96
CA GLU A 157 -4.69 8.21 -20.88
C GLU A 157 -3.38 7.74 -20.23
N PHE A 158 -2.67 8.63 -19.54
CA PHE A 158 -1.46 8.29 -18.80
C PHE A 158 -1.71 7.26 -17.70
N LEU A 159 -2.74 7.45 -16.88
CA LEU A 159 -3.10 6.51 -15.82
C LEU A 159 -3.55 5.16 -16.38
N LYS A 160 -4.28 5.16 -17.49
CA LYS A 160 -4.67 3.94 -18.21
C LYS A 160 -3.44 3.19 -18.74
N TRP A 161 -2.46 3.92 -19.29
CA TRP A 161 -1.18 3.36 -19.66
C TRP A 161 -0.46 2.76 -18.45
N GLY A 162 -0.37 3.50 -17.35
CA GLY A 162 0.29 3.05 -16.11
C GLY A 162 -0.32 1.76 -15.55
N GLN A 163 -1.66 1.64 -15.57
CA GLN A 163 -2.37 0.44 -15.13
C GLN A 163 -2.02 -0.79 -15.99
N ASN A 164 -1.76 -0.59 -17.28
CA ASN A 164 -1.37 -1.67 -18.19
C ASN A 164 0.13 -1.98 -18.11
N ALA A 165 0.96 -0.95 -17.86
CA ALA A 165 2.41 -1.05 -17.85
C ALA A 165 2.95 -1.62 -16.53
N PHE A 166 2.38 -1.25 -15.38
CA PHE A 166 2.87 -1.63 -14.06
C PHE A 166 2.06 -2.75 -13.43
N ARG A 167 2.75 -3.78 -12.96
CA ARG A 167 2.13 -4.78 -12.09
C ARG A 167 1.78 -4.16 -10.74
N GLN A 168 0.71 -4.62 -10.12
CA GLN A 168 0.25 -4.16 -8.80
C GLN A 168 -0.19 -2.67 -8.77
N PHE A 169 -0.49 -2.07 -9.91
CA PHE A 169 -1.02 -0.71 -10.00
C PHE A 169 -2.43 -0.73 -10.59
N ARG A 170 -3.37 -0.03 -9.97
CA ARG A 170 -4.73 0.17 -10.46
C ARG A 170 -5.11 1.63 -10.34
N ALA A 171 -5.81 2.14 -11.34
CA ALA A 171 -6.43 3.46 -11.32
C ALA A 171 -7.94 3.31 -11.34
N PHE A 172 -8.62 4.08 -10.50
CA PHE A 172 -10.07 4.13 -10.39
C PHE A 172 -10.55 5.50 -10.88
N PRO A 173 -11.12 5.56 -12.12
CA PRO A 173 -11.65 6.81 -12.66
C PRO A 173 -12.94 7.22 -11.95
N PRO A 174 -13.40 8.48 -12.15
CA PRO A 174 -14.74 8.91 -11.77
C PRO A 174 -15.82 8.15 -12.56
N GLY A 175 -17.00 7.91 -11.92
CA GLY A 175 -18.15 7.28 -12.57
C GLY A 175 -18.52 5.91 -12.10
#